data_23897ec728b0775077e83f948d05a0d5
#
_entry.id   23897ec728b0775077e83f948d05a0d5
#
_cell.length_a   1.000
_cell.length_b   1.000
_cell.length_c   1.000
_cell.angle_alpha   90.00
_cell.angle_beta   90.00
_cell.angle_gamma   90.00
#
_symmetry.space_group_name_H-M   'P 1'
#
loop_
_entity.id
_entity.type
_entity.pdbx_description
1 polymer ?
#
loop_
_entity_poly.entity_id
_entity_poly.type
_entity_poly.pdbx_seq_one_letter_code
_entity_poly.pdbx_strand_id
1 'polypeptide(L)'
;MTDSSPTMPDDPASTAPVPLPEGPDGITWRAMSPDDVDALVELQSAIADADHPEYRAAREEIEMALGFSYVDVARDGIVAVDADGRLAAEGHAIVKPDDESVVRADISGGVRPDLRRTGIGARLLDWQIARATAKLATAQAAEHVEGPVPTRMTTETQADSPGAAALLESRGFTPSRYFIEMHRDLAADLPDVPVPEGLRLVPVTREWWERTRQAKNEVFRDHWGSEPVSAERWDAFLSLPTARGDLSVIAVTGDDEDAVVAGFAMAEVYPDHWEAAGYTSAYIGLVGVRREFRGRRLAQALLSASLAGFRGEGLQRAVLDVDSDSPTGALDLYEHLGFTQASRSAVYEREVGTTRPRSTPER
;
A
#
# COMPACT_ATOMS: atom_id res chain seq x y z
N MET A 1 28.38 -35.28 21.76
CA MET A 1 28.05 -33.87 21.52
C MET A 1 26.61 -33.86 21.05
N THR A 2 25.69 -33.66 21.95
CA THR A 2 24.26 -33.71 21.71
C THR A 2 23.83 -32.34 21.22
N ASP A 3 23.38 -32.30 19.95
CA ASP A 3 22.73 -31.15 19.34
C ASP A 3 21.35 -30.94 19.99
N SER A 4 21.24 -29.92 20.77
CA SER A 4 19.98 -29.51 21.41
C SER A 4 19.46 -28.29 20.70
N SER A 5 18.83 -28.52 19.53
CA SER A 5 17.95 -27.48 18.94
C SER A 5 16.75 -27.27 19.88
N PRO A 6 16.42 -26.03 20.25
CA PRO A 6 15.24 -25.77 21.08
C PRO A 6 13.99 -26.03 20.28
N THR A 7 13.25 -27.07 20.66
CA THR A 7 11.87 -27.34 20.23
C THR A 7 11.00 -26.22 20.78
N MET A 8 10.47 -25.37 19.91
CA MET A 8 9.44 -24.40 20.28
C MET A 8 8.16 -25.15 20.72
N PRO A 9 7.55 -24.79 21.83
CA PRO A 9 6.34 -25.46 22.29
C PRO A 9 5.17 -25.21 21.32
N ASP A 10 4.35 -26.24 21.11
CA ASP A 10 3.00 -26.13 20.52
C ASP A 10 2.12 -25.34 21.50
N ASP A 11 2.09 -24.00 21.34
CA ASP A 11 1.35 -23.12 22.23
C ASP A 11 0.06 -22.65 21.55
N PRO A 12 -1.13 -22.94 22.13
CA PRO A 12 -2.39 -22.34 21.72
C PRO A 12 -2.48 -20.82 21.94
N ALA A 13 -1.41 -20.19 22.47
CA ALA A 13 -1.30 -18.75 22.72
C ALA A 13 -1.44 -17.86 21.46
N SER A 14 -1.27 -18.43 20.26
CA SER A 14 -1.35 -17.68 18.99
C SER A 14 -2.75 -17.17 18.62
N THR A 15 -3.81 -17.70 19.23
CA THR A 15 -5.21 -17.26 19.00
C THR A 15 -5.75 -16.35 20.10
N ALA A 16 -5.04 -16.18 21.21
CA ALA A 16 -5.47 -15.29 22.28
C ALA A 16 -5.43 -13.82 21.86
N PRO A 17 -6.39 -12.99 22.25
CA PRO A 17 -6.34 -11.57 21.98
C PRO A 17 -5.15 -10.93 22.70
N VAL A 18 -4.42 -10.07 21.99
CA VAL A 18 -3.36 -9.25 22.60
C VAL A 18 -4.02 -8.30 23.60
N PRO A 19 -3.54 -8.22 24.86
CA PRO A 19 -4.10 -7.30 25.83
C PRO A 19 -4.03 -5.85 25.34
N LEU A 20 -5.09 -5.10 25.59
CA LEU A 20 -5.12 -3.67 25.29
C LEU A 20 -4.08 -2.94 26.15
N PRO A 21 -3.44 -1.89 25.62
CA PRO A 21 -2.50 -1.09 26.41
C PRO A 21 -3.20 -0.40 27.59
N GLU A 22 -2.46 -0.15 28.65
CA GLU A 22 -2.88 0.81 29.68
C GLU A 22 -2.66 2.23 29.15
N GLY A 23 -3.69 3.07 29.22
CA GLY A 23 -3.61 4.47 28.77
C GLY A 23 -2.85 5.37 29.75
N PRO A 24 -2.27 6.49 29.32
CA PRO A 24 -2.03 7.62 30.21
C PRO A 24 -3.36 8.18 30.72
N ASP A 25 -3.33 9.02 31.75
CA ASP A 25 -4.53 9.61 32.34
C ASP A 25 -5.45 10.23 31.28
N GLY A 26 -6.72 9.86 31.32
CA GLY A 26 -7.74 10.36 30.38
C GLY A 26 -7.78 9.67 29.00
N ILE A 27 -6.97 8.63 28.77
CA ILE A 27 -7.00 7.85 27.53
C ILE A 27 -7.46 6.42 27.81
N THR A 28 -8.46 5.97 27.09
CA THR A 28 -8.99 4.59 27.15
C THR A 28 -8.75 3.87 25.83
N TRP A 29 -8.23 2.63 25.88
CA TRP A 29 -8.03 1.79 24.70
C TRP A 29 -9.18 0.80 24.55
N ARG A 30 -9.59 0.58 23.31
CA ARG A 30 -10.55 -0.46 22.93
C ARG A 30 -10.24 -1.05 21.56
N ALA A 31 -10.86 -2.20 21.27
CA ALA A 31 -10.87 -2.75 19.93
C ALA A 31 -11.48 -1.74 18.94
N MET A 32 -10.97 -1.75 17.72
CA MET A 32 -11.55 -1.01 16.59
C MET A 32 -12.87 -1.67 16.16
N SER A 33 -13.80 -0.88 15.66
CA SER A 33 -15.09 -1.33 15.15
C SER A 33 -15.32 -0.78 13.73
N PRO A 34 -16.06 -1.48 12.88
CA PRO A 34 -16.53 -0.90 11.61
C PRO A 34 -17.32 0.42 11.78
N ASP A 35 -17.91 0.65 12.94
CA ASP A 35 -18.62 1.89 13.25
C ASP A 35 -17.69 3.09 13.50
N ASP A 36 -16.36 2.87 13.58
CA ASP A 36 -15.38 3.92 13.81
C ASP A 36 -15.01 4.70 12.54
N VAL A 37 -15.50 4.33 11.36
CA VAL A 37 -15.06 4.91 10.09
C VAL A 37 -15.10 6.43 10.07
N ASP A 38 -16.18 7.06 10.54
CA ASP A 38 -16.29 8.53 10.60
C ASP A 38 -15.19 9.15 11.48
N ALA A 39 -14.97 8.57 12.66
CA ALA A 39 -13.95 9.04 13.58
C ALA A 39 -12.52 8.76 13.09
N LEU A 40 -12.32 7.67 12.33
CA LEU A 40 -11.05 7.37 11.66
C LEU A 40 -10.74 8.39 10.56
N VAL A 41 -11.73 8.79 9.74
CA VAL A 41 -11.56 9.85 8.73
C VAL A 41 -11.15 11.16 9.41
N GLU A 42 -11.83 11.55 10.50
CA GLU A 42 -11.47 12.76 11.26
C GLU A 42 -10.05 12.70 11.82
N LEU A 43 -9.68 11.58 12.45
CA LEU A 43 -8.36 11.40 13.04
C LEU A 43 -7.25 11.41 11.98
N GLN A 44 -7.42 10.63 10.91
CA GLN A 44 -6.42 10.53 9.83
C GLN A 44 -6.27 11.86 9.09
N SER A 45 -7.37 12.61 8.90
CA SER A 45 -7.30 13.98 8.34
C SER A 45 -6.54 14.93 9.26
N ALA A 46 -6.76 14.88 10.58
CA ALA A 46 -6.00 15.69 11.54
C ALA A 46 -4.51 15.34 11.58
N ILE A 47 -4.17 14.05 11.39
CA ILE A 47 -2.79 13.58 11.26
C ILE A 47 -2.16 14.12 9.97
N ALA A 48 -2.89 14.01 8.86
CA ALA A 48 -2.45 14.48 7.55
C ALA A 48 -2.20 15.99 7.54
N ASP A 49 -3.08 16.79 8.16
CA ASP A 49 -2.87 18.24 8.27
C ASP A 49 -1.51 18.62 8.89
N ALA A 50 -0.97 17.76 9.76
CA ALA A 50 0.31 17.99 10.42
C ALA A 50 1.51 17.38 9.67
N ASP A 51 1.32 16.24 9.01
CA ASP A 51 2.41 15.43 8.47
C ASP A 51 2.46 15.45 6.93
N HIS A 52 1.32 15.53 6.26
CA HIS A 52 1.18 15.53 4.81
C HIS A 52 -0.07 16.33 4.39
N PRO A 53 -0.02 17.66 4.43
CA PRO A 53 -1.20 18.51 4.35
C PRO A 53 -1.97 18.45 3.02
N GLU A 54 -1.36 17.91 1.96
CA GLU A 54 -2.02 17.69 0.66
C GLU A 54 -2.89 16.43 0.64
N TYR A 55 -2.75 15.52 1.62
CA TYR A 55 -3.50 14.27 1.71
C TYR A 55 -4.79 14.43 2.51
N ARG A 56 -5.82 13.67 2.14
CA ARG A 56 -7.04 13.45 2.93
C ARG A 56 -7.39 11.98 2.95
N ALA A 57 -7.81 11.49 4.09
CA ALA A 57 -8.27 10.11 4.20
C ALA A 57 -9.60 9.95 3.44
N ALA A 58 -9.63 9.01 2.49
CA ALA A 58 -10.84 8.67 1.77
C ALA A 58 -11.65 7.65 2.59
N ARG A 59 -12.92 7.96 2.87
CA ARG A 59 -13.83 7.08 3.60
C ARG A 59 -13.89 5.69 2.97
N GLU A 60 -14.08 5.65 1.66
CA GLU A 60 -14.26 4.42 0.90
C GLU A 60 -13.03 3.51 0.95
N GLU A 61 -11.84 4.08 1.05
CA GLU A 61 -10.60 3.32 1.23
C GLU A 61 -10.51 2.70 2.63
N ILE A 62 -10.93 3.44 3.67
CA ILE A 62 -11.00 2.91 5.04
C ILE A 62 -12.03 1.77 5.08
N GLU A 63 -13.24 1.98 4.55
CA GLU A 63 -14.29 0.96 4.48
C GLU A 63 -13.83 -0.28 3.71
N MET A 64 -13.17 -0.09 2.56
CA MET A 64 -12.59 -1.18 1.78
C MET A 64 -11.54 -1.95 2.58
N ALA A 65 -10.60 -1.26 3.23
CA ALA A 65 -9.52 -1.88 3.98
C ALA A 65 -10.03 -2.70 5.17
N LEU A 66 -11.04 -2.20 5.88
CA LEU A 66 -11.69 -2.91 6.99
C LEU A 66 -12.61 -4.05 6.52
N GLY A 67 -13.07 -4.02 5.27
CA GLY A 67 -14.01 -4.98 4.69
C GLY A 67 -13.37 -6.22 4.06
N PHE A 68 -12.05 -6.32 3.96
CA PHE A 68 -11.41 -7.50 3.40
C PHE A 68 -11.66 -8.76 4.22
N SER A 69 -11.89 -9.88 3.55
CA SER A 69 -12.24 -11.19 4.16
C SER A 69 -11.20 -11.71 5.18
N TYR A 70 -9.95 -11.27 5.07
CA TYR A 70 -8.84 -11.65 5.94
C TYR A 70 -8.59 -10.68 7.09
N VAL A 71 -9.40 -9.61 7.24
CA VAL A 71 -9.29 -8.60 8.31
C VAL A 71 -10.34 -8.87 9.39
N ASP A 72 -9.89 -9.12 10.60
CA ASP A 72 -10.74 -9.13 11.79
C ASP A 72 -10.58 -7.78 12.51
N VAL A 73 -11.46 -6.83 12.18
CA VAL A 73 -11.36 -5.44 12.64
C VAL A 73 -11.16 -5.34 14.17
N ALA A 74 -11.91 -6.13 14.94
CA ALA A 74 -11.87 -6.07 16.39
C ALA A 74 -10.59 -6.69 16.98
N ARG A 75 -9.94 -7.60 16.29
CA ARG A 75 -8.72 -8.27 16.73
C ARG A 75 -7.46 -7.67 16.13
N ASP A 76 -7.58 -7.12 14.91
CA ASP A 76 -6.44 -6.62 14.14
C ASP A 76 -6.25 -5.11 14.30
N GLY A 77 -7.23 -4.40 14.87
CA GLY A 77 -7.20 -2.96 15.07
C GLY A 77 -7.56 -2.54 16.49
N ILE A 78 -6.94 -1.46 16.97
CA ILE A 78 -7.30 -0.79 18.21
C ILE A 78 -7.39 0.73 18.01
N VAL A 79 -8.16 1.35 18.87
CA VAL A 79 -8.26 2.80 18.98
C VAL A 79 -8.05 3.25 20.42
N ALA A 80 -7.45 4.44 20.57
CA ALA A 80 -7.40 5.16 21.82
C ALA A 80 -8.43 6.28 21.80
N VAL A 81 -9.18 6.46 22.89
CA VAL A 81 -10.26 7.44 23.01
C VAL A 81 -9.94 8.38 24.17
N ASP A 82 -10.05 9.67 23.98
CA ASP A 82 -9.86 10.69 25.03
C ASP A 82 -11.11 10.86 25.91
N ALA A 83 -11.02 11.72 26.91
CA ALA A 83 -12.09 11.97 27.87
C ALA A 83 -13.36 12.59 27.22
N ASP A 84 -13.22 13.21 26.05
CA ASP A 84 -14.32 13.81 25.29
C ASP A 84 -14.95 12.81 24.30
N GLY A 85 -14.46 11.56 24.25
CA GLY A 85 -14.93 10.52 23.34
C GLY A 85 -14.36 10.59 21.93
N ARG A 86 -13.37 11.46 21.67
CA ARG A 86 -12.72 11.58 20.34
C ARG A 86 -11.57 10.60 20.24
N LEU A 87 -11.28 10.15 19.02
CA LEU A 87 -10.10 9.30 18.79
C LEU A 87 -8.81 10.10 19.02
N ALA A 88 -7.97 9.55 19.88
CA ALA A 88 -6.63 10.04 20.20
C ALA A 88 -5.55 9.36 19.37
N ALA A 89 -5.78 8.09 19.05
CA ALA A 89 -4.91 7.28 18.18
C ALA A 89 -5.69 6.12 17.59
N GLU A 90 -5.18 5.59 16.48
CA GLU A 90 -5.63 4.35 15.88
C GLU A 90 -4.44 3.54 15.40
N GLY A 91 -4.60 2.22 15.25
CA GLY A 91 -3.62 1.40 14.58
C GLY A 91 -4.08 -0.04 14.39
N HIS A 92 -3.48 -0.67 13.39
CA HIS A 92 -3.80 -2.04 13.03
C HIS A 92 -2.55 -2.85 12.66
N ALA A 93 -2.72 -4.18 12.58
CA ALA A 93 -1.71 -5.12 12.10
C ALA A 93 -2.40 -6.16 11.21
N ILE A 94 -2.14 -6.09 9.91
CA ILE A 94 -2.79 -6.90 8.89
C ILE A 94 -1.77 -7.81 8.20
N VAL A 95 -2.11 -9.08 8.01
CA VAL A 95 -1.35 -10.04 7.20
C VAL A 95 -2.22 -10.46 6.03
N LYS A 96 -1.69 -10.30 4.82
CA LYS A 96 -2.38 -10.68 3.59
C LYS A 96 -2.19 -12.19 3.32
N PRO A 97 -3.19 -12.87 2.73
CA PRO A 97 -3.10 -14.32 2.49
C PRO A 97 -2.30 -14.70 1.25
N ASP A 98 -2.01 -13.75 0.34
CA ASP A 98 -1.50 -14.02 -1.00
C ASP A 98 0.02 -13.86 -1.11
N ASP A 99 0.71 -13.56 -0.02
CA ASP A 99 2.16 -13.35 0.00
C ASP A 99 2.90 -14.65 -0.34
N GLU A 100 3.82 -14.57 -1.32
CA GLU A 100 4.57 -15.73 -1.84
C GLU A 100 6.03 -15.73 -1.41
N SER A 101 6.69 -14.60 -1.47
CA SER A 101 8.13 -14.49 -1.29
C SER A 101 8.53 -14.08 0.13
N VAL A 102 7.74 -13.22 0.76
CA VAL A 102 7.90 -12.75 2.13
C VAL A 102 6.51 -12.46 2.71
N VAL A 103 6.12 -13.15 3.75
CA VAL A 103 4.85 -12.84 4.43
C VAL A 103 5.03 -11.60 5.31
N ARG A 104 4.26 -10.58 5.03
CA ARG A 104 4.33 -9.28 5.73
C ARG A 104 3.13 -9.07 6.64
N ALA A 105 3.43 -8.58 7.85
CA ALA A 105 2.44 -7.91 8.67
C ALA A 105 2.57 -6.41 8.43
N ASP A 106 1.62 -5.85 7.70
CA ASP A 106 1.52 -4.40 7.52
C ASP A 106 0.96 -3.80 8.81
N ILE A 107 1.75 -2.96 9.48
CA ILE A 107 1.32 -2.19 10.63
C ILE A 107 1.17 -0.72 10.22
N SER A 108 0.05 -0.13 10.53
CA SER A 108 -0.23 1.28 10.21
C SER A 108 -1.03 1.91 11.34
N GLY A 109 -0.93 3.22 11.46
CA GLY A 109 -1.67 3.96 12.46
C GLY A 109 -1.00 5.28 12.84
N GLY A 110 -1.66 6.04 13.69
CA GLY A 110 -1.16 7.34 14.08
C GLY A 110 -1.73 7.86 15.38
N VAL A 111 -1.13 8.94 15.84
CA VAL A 111 -1.56 9.67 17.05
C VAL A 111 -1.94 11.09 16.65
N ARG A 112 -3.12 11.53 17.13
CA ARG A 112 -3.59 12.91 16.97
C ARG A 112 -2.49 13.90 17.36
N PRO A 113 -2.20 14.92 16.53
CA PRO A 113 -1.01 15.76 16.69
C PRO A 113 -0.86 16.42 18.07
N ASP A 114 -1.96 16.89 18.66
CA ASP A 114 -2.01 17.54 19.98
C ASP A 114 -1.68 16.60 21.14
N LEU A 115 -1.77 15.27 20.92
CA LEU A 115 -1.51 14.24 21.93
C LEU A 115 -0.18 13.49 21.71
N ARG A 116 0.63 13.95 20.76
CA ARG A 116 1.96 13.38 20.52
C ARG A 116 2.91 13.65 21.69
N ARG A 117 3.94 12.81 21.85
CA ARG A 117 4.96 12.90 22.92
C ARG A 117 4.43 12.61 24.34
N THR A 118 3.22 12.07 24.46
CA THR A 118 2.60 11.64 25.74
C THR A 118 2.78 10.13 26.01
N GLY A 119 3.45 9.41 25.10
CA GLY A 119 3.66 7.96 25.21
C GLY A 119 2.58 7.10 24.57
N ILE A 120 1.52 7.70 23.99
CA ILE A 120 0.45 6.97 23.29
C ILE A 120 1.03 6.18 22.10
N GLY A 121 1.82 6.82 21.24
CA GLY A 121 2.41 6.17 20.07
C GLY A 121 3.32 4.98 20.40
N ALA A 122 4.06 5.05 21.53
CA ALA A 122 4.88 3.93 21.97
C ALA A 122 4.02 2.72 22.37
N ARG A 123 2.93 2.94 23.10
CA ARG A 123 1.98 1.88 23.49
C ARG A 123 1.26 1.29 22.29
N LEU A 124 0.85 2.14 21.34
CA LEU A 124 0.24 1.71 20.08
C LEU A 124 1.19 0.78 19.32
N LEU A 125 2.44 1.21 19.07
CA LEU A 125 3.42 0.42 18.35
C LEU A 125 3.77 -0.89 19.08
N ASP A 126 3.88 -0.87 20.40
CA ASP A 126 4.15 -2.08 21.19
C ASP A 126 2.99 -3.10 21.05
N TRP A 127 1.74 -2.64 21.03
CA TRP A 127 0.58 -3.50 20.77
C TRP A 127 0.57 -4.03 19.32
N GLN A 128 0.83 -3.18 18.35
CA GLN A 128 0.91 -3.57 16.92
C GLN A 128 1.98 -4.65 16.70
N ILE A 129 3.16 -4.49 17.32
CA ILE A 129 4.24 -5.48 17.27
C ILE A 129 3.79 -6.81 17.88
N ALA A 130 3.13 -6.78 19.04
CA ALA A 130 2.62 -8.00 19.68
C ALA A 130 1.56 -8.69 18.80
N ARG A 131 0.63 -7.92 18.22
CA ARG A 131 -0.41 -8.46 17.33
C ARG A 131 0.18 -9.02 16.06
N ALA A 132 1.07 -8.28 15.38
CA ALA A 132 1.78 -8.73 14.19
C ALA A 132 2.58 -10.01 14.45
N THR A 133 3.29 -10.09 15.58
CA THR A 133 4.02 -11.30 15.99
C THR A 133 3.08 -12.50 16.13
N ALA A 134 1.94 -12.32 16.79
CA ALA A 134 0.95 -13.39 16.96
C ALA A 134 0.37 -13.86 15.61
N LYS A 135 0.09 -12.94 14.67
CA LYS A 135 -0.39 -13.28 13.32
C LYS A 135 0.70 -14.01 12.52
N LEU A 136 1.92 -13.50 12.49
CA LEU A 136 3.03 -14.08 11.74
C LEU A 136 3.43 -15.46 12.28
N ALA A 137 3.28 -15.71 13.58
CA ALA A 137 3.54 -17.02 14.17
C ALA A 137 2.65 -18.16 13.61
N THR A 138 1.48 -17.83 13.05
CA THR A 138 0.55 -18.77 12.42
C THR A 138 0.39 -18.57 10.92
N ALA A 139 1.02 -17.52 10.38
CA ALA A 139 0.93 -17.21 8.96
C ALA A 139 1.57 -18.33 8.10
N GLN A 140 0.99 -18.51 6.92
CA GLN A 140 1.50 -19.40 5.88
C GLN A 140 1.66 -18.56 4.61
N ALA A 141 2.64 -18.90 3.79
CA ALA A 141 2.74 -18.33 2.44
C ALA A 141 1.55 -18.81 1.58
N ALA A 142 1.40 -18.21 0.39
CA ALA A 142 0.37 -18.60 -0.57
C ALA A 142 0.36 -20.12 -0.82
N GLU A 143 -0.80 -20.65 -1.20
CA GLU A 143 -1.06 -22.09 -1.16
C GLU A 143 -0.11 -22.93 -2.03
N HIS A 144 0.36 -22.38 -3.11
CA HIS A 144 1.26 -23.05 -4.06
C HIS A 144 2.75 -22.92 -3.71
N VAL A 145 3.09 -22.18 -2.64
CA VAL A 145 4.48 -21.97 -2.21
C VAL A 145 4.93 -23.12 -1.33
N GLU A 146 6.01 -23.79 -1.73
CA GLU A 146 6.60 -24.88 -0.98
C GLU A 146 7.66 -24.35 0.00
N GLY A 147 7.60 -24.86 1.24
CA GLY A 147 8.57 -24.52 2.28
C GLY A 147 8.31 -23.21 3.02
N PRO A 148 9.11 -22.90 4.04
CA PRO A 148 8.99 -21.68 4.81
C PRO A 148 9.56 -20.49 4.05
N VAL A 149 8.89 -19.32 4.15
CA VAL A 149 9.35 -18.05 3.63
C VAL A 149 9.61 -17.07 4.77
N PRO A 150 10.47 -16.04 4.58
CA PRO A 150 10.72 -15.01 5.58
C PRO A 150 9.43 -14.32 6.02
N THR A 151 9.39 -13.88 7.28
CA THR A 151 8.29 -13.07 7.82
C THR A 151 8.82 -11.74 8.31
N ARG A 152 8.12 -10.66 8.01
CA ARG A 152 8.51 -9.28 8.37
C ARG A 152 7.32 -8.47 8.85
N MET A 153 7.60 -7.48 9.68
CA MET A 153 6.68 -6.37 9.94
C MET A 153 7.11 -5.21 9.04
N THR A 154 6.15 -4.53 8.45
CA THR A 154 6.36 -3.42 7.53
C THR A 154 5.49 -2.25 7.92
N THR A 155 6.03 -1.04 7.84
CA THR A 155 5.30 0.23 8.01
C THR A 155 5.95 1.32 7.18
N GLU A 156 5.20 2.36 6.88
CA GLU A 156 5.69 3.51 6.12
C GLU A 156 5.48 4.80 6.91
N THR A 157 6.38 5.76 6.71
CA THR A 157 6.28 7.10 7.30
C THR A 157 6.95 8.12 6.37
N GLN A 158 6.60 9.41 6.54
CA GLN A 158 7.33 10.47 5.86
C GLN A 158 8.82 10.46 6.26
N ALA A 159 9.71 10.58 5.29
CA ALA A 159 11.16 10.49 5.53
C ALA A 159 11.70 11.64 6.40
N ASP A 160 10.98 12.74 6.46
CA ASP A 160 11.28 13.92 7.29
C ASP A 160 10.55 13.90 8.65
N SER A 161 9.99 12.75 9.07
CA SER A 161 9.33 12.57 10.38
C SER A 161 10.30 11.95 11.42
N PRO A 162 11.20 12.72 12.06
CA PRO A 162 12.21 12.18 12.97
C PRO A 162 11.61 11.53 14.22
N GLY A 163 10.39 11.92 14.60
CA GLY A 163 9.69 11.34 15.74
C GLY A 163 9.22 9.92 15.47
N ALA A 164 8.68 9.66 14.28
CA ALA A 164 8.26 8.34 13.84
C ALA A 164 9.49 7.45 13.62
N ALA A 165 10.50 7.94 12.91
CA ALA A 165 11.75 7.23 12.69
C ALA A 165 12.39 6.75 14.01
N ALA A 166 12.61 7.66 14.97
CA ALA A 166 13.20 7.32 16.27
C ALA A 166 12.34 6.31 17.06
N LEU A 167 11.01 6.39 16.97
CA LEU A 167 10.12 5.44 17.63
C LEU A 167 10.27 4.04 17.01
N LEU A 168 10.24 3.93 15.70
CA LEU A 168 10.39 2.69 14.95
C LEU A 168 11.76 2.05 15.21
N GLU A 169 12.83 2.82 15.08
CA GLU A 169 14.22 2.36 15.31
C GLU A 169 14.40 1.86 16.75
N SER A 170 13.78 2.51 17.74
CA SER A 170 13.80 2.07 19.16
C SER A 170 13.16 0.70 19.39
N ARG A 171 12.37 0.19 18.43
CA ARG A 171 11.71 -1.14 18.43
C ARG A 171 12.34 -2.10 17.42
N GLY A 172 13.51 -1.76 16.89
CA GLY A 172 14.29 -2.63 16.00
C GLY A 172 13.81 -2.65 14.55
N PHE A 173 13.03 -1.66 14.13
CA PHE A 173 12.78 -1.42 12.71
C PHE A 173 13.96 -0.70 12.09
N THR A 174 14.23 -0.98 10.83
CA THR A 174 15.25 -0.31 10.02
C THR A 174 14.67 0.17 8.70
N PRO A 175 15.09 1.32 8.17
CA PRO A 175 14.65 1.77 6.86
C PRO A 175 15.17 0.78 5.80
N SER A 176 14.27 0.32 4.93
CA SER A 176 14.56 -0.67 3.89
C SER A 176 14.41 -0.12 2.49
N ARG A 177 13.49 0.82 2.28
CA ARG A 177 13.23 1.47 0.99
C ARG A 177 12.75 2.89 1.18
N TYR A 178 12.90 3.66 0.12
CA TYR A 178 12.37 5.02 0.02
C TYR A 178 11.55 5.15 -1.25
N PHE A 179 10.41 5.82 -1.13
CA PHE A 179 9.60 6.22 -2.27
C PHE A 179 9.64 7.73 -2.42
N ILE A 180 9.65 8.17 -3.66
CA ILE A 180 9.68 9.59 -4.04
C ILE A 180 8.37 9.90 -4.72
N GLU A 181 7.59 10.79 -4.13
CA GLU A 181 6.43 11.36 -4.79
C GLU A 181 6.90 12.37 -5.85
N MET A 182 6.38 12.25 -7.05
CA MET A 182 6.74 13.10 -8.16
C MET A 182 5.51 13.76 -8.78
N HIS A 183 5.64 15.02 -9.12
CA HIS A 183 4.58 15.84 -9.72
C HIS A 183 4.94 16.26 -11.14
N ARG A 184 3.93 16.28 -12.02
CA ARG A 184 4.01 16.80 -13.39
C ARG A 184 2.95 17.87 -13.62
N ASP A 185 3.37 19.07 -13.96
CA ASP A 185 2.47 20.16 -14.39
C ASP A 185 1.90 19.85 -15.78
N LEU A 186 0.58 19.73 -15.89
CA LEU A 186 -0.12 19.41 -17.14
C LEU A 186 -0.32 20.62 -18.06
N ALA A 187 -0.07 21.85 -17.60
CA ALA A 187 -0.07 23.05 -18.45
C ALA A 187 1.19 23.15 -19.31
N ALA A 188 2.31 22.51 -18.90
CA ALA A 188 3.52 22.44 -19.69
C ALA A 188 3.37 21.51 -20.90
N ASP A 189 4.29 21.62 -21.86
CA ASP A 189 4.30 20.76 -23.04
C ASP A 189 4.38 19.28 -22.66
N LEU A 190 3.40 18.50 -23.10
CA LEU A 190 3.36 17.07 -22.86
C LEU A 190 4.10 16.30 -23.95
N PRO A 191 4.79 15.22 -23.58
CA PRO A 191 5.43 14.35 -24.56
C PRO A 191 4.37 13.70 -25.48
N ASP A 192 4.65 13.67 -26.76
CA ASP A 192 3.87 12.91 -27.74
C ASP A 192 4.69 11.69 -28.16
N VAL A 193 4.38 10.55 -27.59
CA VAL A 193 5.09 9.29 -27.81
C VAL A 193 4.17 8.34 -28.57
N PRO A 194 4.52 7.95 -29.82
CA PRO A 194 3.68 7.08 -30.62
C PRO A 194 3.56 5.68 -30.00
N VAL A 195 2.38 5.10 -30.13
CA VAL A 195 2.13 3.71 -29.73
C VAL A 195 2.94 2.77 -30.62
N PRO A 196 3.69 1.82 -30.06
CA PRO A 196 4.45 0.87 -30.85
C PRO A 196 3.56 0.05 -31.81
N GLU A 197 4.09 -0.26 -32.99
CA GLU A 197 3.38 -1.05 -34.01
C GLU A 197 2.86 -2.37 -33.47
N GLY A 198 1.65 -2.76 -33.84
CA GLY A 198 0.96 -3.96 -33.39
C GLY A 198 0.30 -3.86 -32.02
N LEU A 199 0.32 -2.65 -31.41
CA LEU A 199 -0.38 -2.37 -30.17
C LEU A 199 -1.42 -1.26 -30.35
N ARG A 200 -2.49 -1.32 -29.56
CA ARG A 200 -3.48 -0.24 -29.47
C ARG A 200 -3.72 0.09 -28.00
N LEU A 201 -4.02 1.35 -27.70
CA LEU A 201 -4.37 1.79 -26.35
C LEU A 201 -5.89 1.77 -26.20
N VAL A 202 -6.33 1.25 -25.07
CA VAL A 202 -7.75 1.23 -24.68
C VAL A 202 -7.91 1.60 -23.21
N PRO A 203 -9.06 2.19 -22.81
CA PRO A 203 -9.36 2.43 -21.41
C PRO A 203 -9.56 1.12 -20.65
N VAL A 204 -9.44 1.16 -19.32
CA VAL A 204 -9.62 -0.01 -18.47
C VAL A 204 -11.10 -0.14 -18.10
N THR A 205 -11.80 -0.99 -18.82
CA THR A 205 -13.18 -1.39 -18.50
C THR A 205 -13.21 -2.70 -17.73
N ARG A 206 -14.36 -3.07 -17.15
CA ARG A 206 -14.51 -4.28 -16.33
C ARG A 206 -14.09 -5.57 -17.05
N GLU A 207 -14.26 -5.64 -18.36
CA GLU A 207 -13.82 -6.78 -19.20
C GLU A 207 -12.30 -7.00 -19.18
N TRP A 208 -11.52 -5.93 -18.91
CA TRP A 208 -10.06 -5.96 -18.87
C TRP A 208 -9.49 -6.20 -17.47
N TRP A 209 -10.31 -6.16 -16.41
CA TRP A 209 -9.82 -6.20 -15.04
C TRP A 209 -8.96 -7.44 -14.77
N GLU A 210 -9.46 -8.63 -15.08
CA GLU A 210 -8.72 -9.87 -14.80
C GLU A 210 -7.44 -9.99 -15.64
N ARG A 211 -7.49 -9.64 -16.93
CA ARG A 211 -6.30 -9.65 -17.79
C ARG A 211 -5.25 -8.63 -17.33
N THR A 212 -5.70 -7.47 -16.83
CA THR A 212 -4.80 -6.43 -16.28
C THR A 212 -4.21 -6.88 -14.94
N ARG A 213 -5.00 -7.54 -14.07
CA ARG A 213 -4.51 -8.14 -12.82
C ARG A 213 -3.40 -9.16 -13.09
N GLN A 214 -3.62 -10.07 -14.03
CA GLN A 214 -2.62 -11.07 -14.43
C GLN A 214 -1.35 -10.41 -14.98
N ALA A 215 -1.50 -9.39 -15.83
CA ALA A 215 -0.36 -8.63 -16.34
C ALA A 215 0.40 -7.92 -15.20
N LYS A 216 -0.32 -7.31 -14.23
CA LYS A 216 0.28 -6.71 -13.03
C LYS A 216 1.09 -7.74 -12.24
N ASN A 217 0.50 -8.87 -11.91
CA ASN A 217 1.16 -9.91 -11.12
C ASN A 217 2.40 -10.47 -11.83
N GLU A 218 2.38 -10.58 -13.16
CA GLU A 218 3.55 -10.99 -13.93
C GLU A 218 4.64 -9.92 -13.97
N VAL A 219 4.27 -8.67 -14.28
CA VAL A 219 5.21 -7.54 -14.43
C VAL A 219 5.95 -7.22 -13.14
N PHE A 220 5.24 -7.30 -12.01
CA PHE A 220 5.76 -6.93 -10.70
C PHE A 220 6.35 -8.10 -9.90
N ARG A 221 6.41 -9.31 -10.47
CA ARG A 221 6.94 -10.50 -9.76
C ARG A 221 8.35 -10.30 -9.23
N ASP A 222 9.20 -9.58 -9.96
CA ASP A 222 10.59 -9.32 -9.60
C ASP A 222 10.76 -7.94 -8.93
N HIS A 223 9.66 -7.22 -8.66
CA HIS A 223 9.73 -5.90 -8.06
C HIS A 223 9.77 -6.01 -6.53
N TRP A 224 10.67 -5.27 -5.90
CA TRP A 224 10.81 -5.28 -4.44
C TRP A 224 9.47 -4.95 -3.75
N GLY A 225 9.16 -5.70 -2.70
CA GLY A 225 7.94 -5.49 -1.92
C GLY A 225 6.64 -5.88 -2.61
N SER A 226 6.68 -6.23 -3.90
CA SER A 226 5.48 -6.62 -4.62
C SER A 226 5.18 -8.11 -4.42
N GLU A 227 3.93 -8.38 -4.09
CA GLU A 227 3.34 -9.72 -4.05
C GLU A 227 2.17 -9.78 -5.03
N PRO A 228 1.73 -10.96 -5.44
CA PRO A 228 0.53 -11.10 -6.26
C PRO A 228 -0.68 -10.44 -5.59
N VAL A 229 -1.54 -9.82 -6.38
CA VAL A 229 -2.81 -9.29 -5.89
C VAL A 229 -3.93 -10.29 -6.22
N SER A 230 -4.72 -10.66 -5.21
CA SER A 230 -5.90 -11.52 -5.39
C SER A 230 -6.99 -10.83 -6.20
N ALA A 231 -7.94 -11.62 -6.73
CA ALA A 231 -9.11 -11.06 -7.41
C ALA A 231 -9.95 -10.18 -6.46
N GLU A 232 -10.14 -10.63 -5.20
CA GLU A 232 -10.86 -9.85 -4.18
C GLU A 232 -10.28 -8.43 -4.02
N ARG A 233 -8.97 -8.33 -3.80
CA ARG A 233 -8.30 -7.04 -3.60
C ARG A 233 -8.30 -6.19 -4.87
N TRP A 234 -8.12 -6.82 -6.03
CA TRP A 234 -8.12 -6.13 -7.31
C TRP A 234 -9.50 -5.56 -7.66
N ASP A 235 -10.55 -6.37 -7.48
CA ASP A 235 -11.92 -5.95 -7.74
C ASP A 235 -12.39 -4.87 -6.75
N ALA A 236 -12.01 -5.00 -5.47
CA ALA A 236 -12.30 -3.99 -4.46
C ALA A 236 -11.67 -2.65 -4.82
N PHE A 237 -10.37 -2.64 -5.15
CA PHE A 237 -9.64 -1.44 -5.54
C PHE A 237 -10.22 -0.77 -6.78
N LEU A 238 -10.49 -1.52 -7.86
CA LEU A 238 -11.06 -0.96 -9.09
C LEU A 238 -12.54 -0.56 -8.97
N SER A 239 -13.20 -0.96 -7.88
CA SER A 239 -14.58 -0.56 -7.58
C SER A 239 -14.68 0.73 -6.77
N LEU A 240 -13.54 1.26 -6.28
CA LEU A 240 -13.53 2.54 -5.57
C LEU A 240 -13.96 3.69 -6.50
N PRO A 241 -14.67 4.70 -5.97
CA PRO A 241 -15.00 5.91 -6.72
C PRO A 241 -13.76 6.68 -7.22
N THR A 242 -12.64 6.51 -6.53
CA THR A 242 -11.35 7.13 -6.87
C THR A 242 -10.67 6.44 -8.05
N ALA A 243 -10.94 5.16 -8.32
CA ALA A 243 -10.39 4.43 -9.45
C ALA A 243 -11.00 4.93 -10.78
N ARG A 244 -10.17 5.46 -11.67
CA ARG A 244 -10.59 6.07 -12.94
C ARG A 244 -10.22 5.17 -14.12
N GLY A 245 -11.04 4.13 -14.35
CA GLY A 245 -10.87 3.22 -15.50
C GLY A 245 -10.87 3.92 -16.85
N ASP A 246 -11.60 5.01 -16.99
CA ASP A 246 -11.66 5.86 -18.17
C ASP A 246 -10.38 6.67 -18.42
N LEU A 247 -9.63 7.00 -17.38
CA LEU A 247 -8.32 7.65 -17.43
C LEU A 247 -7.15 6.67 -17.32
N SER A 248 -7.42 5.44 -16.92
CA SER A 248 -6.47 4.32 -16.94
C SER A 248 -6.32 3.79 -18.35
N VAL A 249 -5.09 3.47 -18.75
CA VAL A 249 -4.79 3.06 -20.14
C VAL A 249 -4.06 1.73 -20.13
N ILE A 250 -4.54 0.79 -20.94
CA ILE A 250 -3.80 -0.45 -21.24
C ILE A 250 -3.41 -0.49 -22.72
N ALA A 251 -2.25 -1.06 -22.98
CA ALA A 251 -1.82 -1.41 -24.32
C ALA A 251 -2.13 -2.89 -24.58
N VAL A 252 -2.85 -3.18 -25.66
CA VAL A 252 -3.24 -4.55 -26.02
C VAL A 252 -2.74 -4.94 -27.39
N THR A 253 -2.40 -6.23 -27.57
CA THR A 253 -2.12 -6.85 -28.87
C THR A 253 -3.39 -7.47 -29.43
N GLY A 254 -3.47 -7.59 -30.76
CA GLY A 254 -4.56 -8.33 -31.41
C GLY A 254 -5.93 -7.69 -31.22
N ASP A 255 -6.92 -8.39 -31.72
CA ASP A 255 -8.32 -8.04 -31.61
C ASP A 255 -9.05 -9.14 -30.83
N ASP A 256 -9.93 -8.71 -29.89
CA ASP A 256 -10.91 -9.55 -29.19
C ASP A 256 -10.37 -10.57 -28.16
N GLU A 257 -10.83 -11.83 -28.23
CA GLU A 257 -10.65 -12.84 -27.17
C GLU A 257 -9.19 -13.23 -26.93
N ASP A 258 -8.34 -13.13 -27.93
CA ASP A 258 -6.91 -13.46 -27.84
C ASP A 258 -6.01 -12.25 -27.47
N ALA A 259 -6.62 -11.08 -27.24
CA ALA A 259 -5.86 -9.87 -26.92
C ALA A 259 -5.10 -10.00 -25.59
N VAL A 260 -3.82 -9.69 -25.62
CA VAL A 260 -2.92 -9.73 -24.47
C VAL A 260 -2.66 -8.30 -24.00
N VAL A 261 -2.76 -8.06 -22.69
CA VAL A 261 -2.35 -6.79 -22.07
C VAL A 261 -0.82 -6.75 -22.06
N ALA A 262 -0.24 -5.93 -22.94
CA ALA A 262 1.20 -5.73 -23.09
C ALA A 262 1.79 -4.80 -22.03
N GLY A 263 0.98 -3.85 -21.56
CA GLY A 263 1.35 -2.89 -20.52
C GLY A 263 0.14 -2.09 -20.06
N PHE A 264 0.29 -1.36 -18.97
CA PHE A 264 -0.79 -0.60 -18.33
C PHE A 264 -0.25 0.63 -17.60
N ALA A 265 -1.09 1.65 -17.47
CA ALA A 265 -0.98 2.77 -16.55
C ALA A 265 -2.35 2.95 -15.89
N MET A 266 -2.41 2.76 -14.57
CA MET A 266 -3.65 2.84 -13.79
C MET A 266 -3.75 4.20 -13.12
N ALA A 267 -4.91 4.84 -13.21
CA ALA A 267 -5.16 6.18 -12.74
C ALA A 267 -6.23 6.22 -11.65
N GLU A 268 -6.02 7.08 -10.70
CA GLU A 268 -6.90 7.39 -9.58
C GLU A 268 -7.09 8.89 -9.49
N VAL A 269 -8.21 9.33 -8.97
CA VAL A 269 -8.50 10.74 -8.73
C VAL A 269 -9.10 10.88 -7.34
N TYR A 270 -8.51 11.77 -6.54
CA TYR A 270 -8.89 12.05 -5.16
C TYR A 270 -9.38 13.50 -5.04
N PRO A 271 -10.66 13.81 -5.34
CA PRO A 271 -11.17 15.18 -5.29
C PRO A 271 -11.04 15.82 -3.91
N ASP A 272 -11.12 15.03 -2.84
CA ASP A 272 -11.02 15.50 -1.47
C ASP A 272 -9.63 16.05 -1.12
N HIS A 273 -8.59 15.67 -1.87
CA HIS A 273 -7.23 16.21 -1.71
C HIS A 273 -7.10 17.62 -2.30
N TRP A 274 -7.90 17.99 -3.30
CA TRP A 274 -7.67 19.17 -4.13
C TRP A 274 -7.74 20.50 -3.40
N GLU A 275 -8.66 20.63 -2.45
CA GLU A 275 -8.77 21.85 -1.64
C GLU A 275 -7.51 22.06 -0.79
N ALA A 276 -7.04 21.00 -0.16
CA ALA A 276 -5.85 21.03 0.68
C ALA A 276 -4.56 21.22 -0.13
N ALA A 277 -4.46 20.56 -1.27
CA ALA A 277 -3.32 20.66 -2.18
C ALA A 277 -3.27 22.01 -2.93
N GLY A 278 -4.42 22.65 -3.12
CA GLY A 278 -4.53 23.90 -3.90
C GLY A 278 -4.47 23.69 -5.41
N TYR A 279 -4.60 22.45 -5.89
CA TYR A 279 -4.65 22.08 -7.31
C TYR A 279 -5.45 20.80 -7.52
N THR A 280 -5.94 20.60 -8.76
CA THR A 280 -6.59 19.33 -9.17
C THR A 280 -5.56 18.38 -9.75
N SER A 281 -5.65 17.10 -9.39
CA SER A 281 -4.67 16.10 -9.83
C SER A 281 -5.30 14.74 -10.12
N ALA A 282 -4.59 13.93 -10.93
CA ALA A 282 -4.74 12.50 -10.99
C ALA A 282 -3.46 11.82 -10.50
N TYR A 283 -3.62 10.71 -9.82
CA TYR A 283 -2.53 9.85 -9.34
C TYR A 283 -2.36 8.66 -10.29
N ILE A 284 -1.12 8.33 -10.64
CA ILE A 284 -0.77 7.14 -11.43
C ILE A 284 -0.25 6.09 -10.46
N GLY A 285 -1.15 5.22 -9.98
CA GLY A 285 -0.83 4.23 -8.96
C GLY A 285 0.01 3.05 -9.47
N LEU A 286 -0.14 2.66 -10.74
CA LEU A 286 0.59 1.54 -11.31
C LEU A 286 0.98 1.81 -12.77
N VAL A 287 2.24 1.56 -13.11
CA VAL A 287 2.75 1.54 -14.49
C VAL A 287 3.54 0.25 -14.71
N GLY A 288 3.23 -0.50 -15.74
CA GLY A 288 3.94 -1.74 -16.02
C GLY A 288 3.96 -2.12 -17.48
N VAL A 289 5.03 -2.80 -17.89
CA VAL A 289 5.20 -3.34 -19.25
C VAL A 289 5.74 -4.76 -19.14
N ARG A 290 5.04 -5.73 -19.76
CA ARG A 290 5.50 -7.12 -19.82
C ARG A 290 6.86 -7.22 -20.49
N ARG A 291 7.68 -8.18 -20.05
CA ARG A 291 9.07 -8.33 -20.45
C ARG A 291 9.27 -8.35 -21.98
N GLU A 292 8.42 -9.08 -22.70
CA GLU A 292 8.48 -9.22 -24.15
C GLU A 292 8.15 -7.95 -24.94
N PHE A 293 7.52 -6.96 -24.31
CA PHE A 293 7.19 -5.66 -24.90
C PHE A 293 8.11 -4.52 -24.45
N ARG A 294 9.10 -4.80 -23.58
CA ARG A 294 10.08 -3.80 -23.12
C ARG A 294 11.01 -3.37 -24.24
N GLY A 295 11.70 -2.23 -24.05
CA GLY A 295 12.64 -1.68 -25.04
C GLY A 295 11.98 -1.01 -26.26
N ARG A 296 10.64 -0.95 -26.31
CA ARG A 296 9.85 -0.36 -27.40
C ARG A 296 9.25 1.00 -27.07
N ARG A 297 9.66 1.63 -25.97
CA ARG A 297 9.11 2.91 -25.45
C ARG A 297 7.63 2.84 -25.04
N LEU A 298 7.10 1.63 -24.77
CA LEU A 298 5.68 1.44 -24.43
C LEU A 298 5.28 2.13 -23.13
N ALA A 299 6.12 2.09 -22.10
CA ALA A 299 5.83 2.82 -20.84
C ALA A 299 5.69 4.32 -21.08
N GLN A 300 6.54 4.90 -21.94
CA GLN A 300 6.45 6.31 -22.32
C GLN A 300 5.16 6.61 -23.09
N ALA A 301 4.72 5.74 -23.99
CA ALA A 301 3.48 5.91 -24.73
C ALA A 301 2.25 5.83 -23.82
N LEU A 302 2.23 4.89 -22.86
CA LEU A 302 1.17 4.77 -21.86
C LEU A 302 1.08 6.03 -20.98
N LEU A 303 2.21 6.49 -20.45
CA LEU A 303 2.28 7.72 -19.64
C LEU A 303 1.88 8.96 -20.45
N SER A 304 2.36 9.08 -21.69
CA SER A 304 1.98 10.18 -22.59
C SER A 304 0.46 10.23 -22.80
N ALA A 305 -0.17 9.08 -23.03
CA ALA A 305 -1.62 8.98 -23.19
C ALA A 305 -2.37 9.35 -21.89
N SER A 306 -1.90 8.85 -20.72
CA SER A 306 -2.50 9.20 -19.42
C SER A 306 -2.41 10.70 -19.15
N LEU A 307 -1.23 11.32 -19.35
CA LEU A 307 -1.04 12.76 -19.16
C LEU A 307 -1.95 13.58 -20.09
N ALA A 308 -2.10 13.16 -21.35
CA ALA A 308 -3.02 13.80 -22.31
C ALA A 308 -4.48 13.67 -21.85
N GLY A 309 -4.88 12.49 -21.35
CA GLY A 309 -6.21 12.24 -20.78
C GLY A 309 -6.49 13.14 -19.57
N PHE A 310 -5.56 13.22 -18.62
CA PHE A 310 -5.69 14.07 -17.42
C PHE A 310 -5.83 15.55 -17.77
N ARG A 311 -5.02 16.04 -18.73
CA ARG A 311 -5.17 17.41 -19.23
C ARG A 311 -6.50 17.61 -19.95
N GLY A 312 -7.01 16.62 -20.67
CA GLY A 312 -8.32 16.65 -21.34
C GLY A 312 -9.48 16.78 -20.34
N GLU A 313 -9.36 16.21 -19.14
CA GLU A 313 -10.28 16.36 -18.01
C GLU A 313 -10.12 17.72 -17.28
N GLY A 314 -9.18 18.54 -17.67
CA GLY A 314 -8.91 19.83 -17.02
C GLY A 314 -8.13 19.74 -15.72
N LEU A 315 -7.50 18.59 -15.43
CA LEU A 315 -6.64 18.44 -14.26
C LEU A 315 -5.34 19.23 -14.44
N GLN A 316 -4.80 19.71 -13.32
CA GLN A 316 -3.63 20.58 -13.32
C GLN A 316 -2.32 19.82 -13.15
N ARG A 317 -2.35 18.69 -12.43
CA ARG A 317 -1.16 17.88 -12.16
C ARG A 317 -1.41 16.39 -12.33
N ALA A 318 -0.36 15.67 -12.72
CA ALA A 318 -0.23 14.23 -12.53
C ALA A 318 0.75 13.98 -11.37
N VAL A 319 0.42 13.01 -10.52
CA VAL A 319 1.21 12.60 -9.34
C VAL A 319 1.49 11.12 -9.44
N LEU A 320 2.64 10.67 -8.98
CA LEU A 320 3.00 9.26 -8.83
C LEU A 320 4.05 9.09 -7.75
N ASP A 321 4.19 7.86 -7.25
CA ASP A 321 5.31 7.45 -6.40
C ASP A 321 6.25 6.52 -7.14
N VAL A 322 7.55 6.65 -6.87
CA VAL A 322 8.59 5.80 -7.45
C VAL A 322 9.56 5.31 -6.38
N ASP A 323 9.87 4.02 -6.41
CA ASP A 323 10.95 3.43 -5.61
C ASP A 323 12.29 4.05 -6.03
N SER A 324 12.98 4.71 -5.07
CA SER A 324 14.27 5.38 -5.32
C SER A 324 15.37 4.45 -5.81
N ASP A 325 15.27 3.15 -5.50
CA ASP A 325 16.22 2.11 -5.88
C ASP A 325 15.64 1.18 -6.96
N SER A 326 14.65 1.65 -7.73
CA SER A 326 14.02 0.84 -8.78
C SER A 326 15.06 0.37 -9.81
N PRO A 327 15.20 -0.95 -10.02
CA PRO A 327 16.18 -1.48 -10.98
C PRO A 327 15.80 -1.20 -12.44
N THR A 328 14.61 -0.68 -12.69
CA THR A 328 14.07 -0.43 -14.04
C THR A 328 14.44 0.94 -14.59
N GLY A 329 15.09 1.81 -13.80
CA GLY A 329 15.35 3.21 -14.20
C GLY A 329 14.05 4.04 -14.30
N ALA A 330 13.05 3.72 -13.47
CA ALA A 330 11.76 4.40 -13.51
C ALA A 330 11.88 5.89 -13.14
N LEU A 331 12.75 6.23 -12.19
CA LEU A 331 13.00 7.62 -11.80
C LEU A 331 13.47 8.46 -13.00
N ASP A 332 14.49 8.00 -13.72
CA ASP A 332 15.00 8.67 -14.93
C ASP A 332 13.90 8.80 -15.99
N LEU A 333 13.06 7.77 -16.16
CA LEU A 333 11.93 7.80 -17.09
C LEU A 333 10.97 8.94 -16.75
N TYR A 334 10.57 9.07 -15.48
CA TYR A 334 9.64 10.10 -15.04
C TYR A 334 10.25 11.51 -15.14
N GLU A 335 11.51 11.69 -14.77
CA GLU A 335 12.23 12.96 -14.94
C GLU A 335 12.28 13.38 -16.42
N HIS A 336 12.56 12.45 -17.35
CA HIS A 336 12.52 12.70 -18.80
C HIS A 336 11.12 13.06 -19.33
N LEU A 337 10.05 12.60 -18.66
CA LEU A 337 8.68 13.00 -18.96
C LEU A 337 8.28 14.31 -18.27
N GLY A 338 9.21 14.95 -17.55
CA GLY A 338 9.04 16.24 -16.91
C GLY A 338 8.38 16.19 -15.52
N PHE A 339 8.39 15.03 -14.87
CA PHE A 339 8.07 14.95 -13.45
C PHE A 339 9.21 15.51 -12.59
N THR A 340 8.87 16.11 -11.46
CA THR A 340 9.79 16.65 -10.48
C THR A 340 9.48 16.09 -9.10
N GLN A 341 10.50 15.89 -8.27
CA GLN A 341 10.34 15.37 -6.91
C GLN A 341 9.60 16.39 -6.02
N ALA A 342 8.65 15.91 -5.24
CA ALA A 342 7.84 16.71 -4.32
C ALA A 342 8.07 16.32 -2.86
N SER A 343 7.88 15.05 -2.52
CA SER A 343 8.05 14.52 -1.16
C SER A 343 8.77 13.17 -1.17
N ARG A 344 9.05 12.63 0.01
CA ARG A 344 9.70 11.34 0.16
C ARG A 344 9.16 10.60 1.37
N SER A 345 8.82 9.33 1.20
CA SER A 345 8.49 8.42 2.28
C SER A 345 9.57 7.35 2.48
N ALA A 346 9.55 6.71 3.64
CA ALA A 346 10.46 5.64 4.02
C ALA A 346 9.67 4.43 4.53
N VAL A 347 9.94 3.28 3.93
CA VAL A 347 9.45 2.00 4.43
C VAL A 347 10.43 1.46 5.45
N TYR A 348 9.91 1.12 6.62
CA TYR A 348 10.62 0.50 7.71
C TYR A 348 10.23 -0.96 7.82
N GLU A 349 11.22 -1.84 7.96
CA GLU A 349 11.00 -3.27 8.15
C GLU A 349 11.66 -3.77 9.43
N ARG A 350 11.04 -4.80 10.02
CA ARG A 350 11.59 -5.59 11.11
C ARG A 350 11.45 -7.07 10.80
N GLU A 351 12.56 -7.80 10.76
CA GLU A 351 12.53 -9.25 10.61
C GLU A 351 11.94 -9.94 11.85
N VAL A 352 11.13 -10.97 11.63
CA VAL A 352 10.48 -11.74 12.71
C VAL A 352 10.95 -13.21 12.69
N GLY A 353 11.05 -13.81 11.52
CA GLY A 353 11.44 -15.22 11.37
C GLY A 353 11.01 -15.78 10.02
N THR A 354 10.45 -16.97 10.03
CA THR A 354 9.91 -17.63 8.83
C THR A 354 8.51 -18.20 9.11
N THR A 355 7.71 -18.37 8.05
CA THR A 355 6.40 -19.02 8.14
C THR A 355 6.54 -20.47 8.62
N ARG A 356 5.45 -21.04 9.17
CA ARG A 356 5.38 -22.46 9.45
C ARG A 356 5.29 -23.24 8.13
N PRO A 357 5.99 -24.39 8.01
CA PRO A 357 5.75 -25.30 6.89
C PRO A 357 4.30 -25.80 6.94
N ARG A 358 3.67 -25.95 5.77
CA ARG A 358 2.35 -26.60 5.71
C ARG A 358 2.50 -28.04 6.15
N SER A 359 1.63 -28.50 7.07
CA SER A 359 1.50 -29.92 7.35
C SER A 359 0.97 -30.61 6.10
N THR A 360 1.76 -31.52 5.53
CA THR A 360 1.28 -32.40 4.46
C THR A 360 0.13 -33.23 5.04
N PRO A 361 -1.07 -33.22 4.41
CA PRO A 361 -2.12 -34.11 4.87
C PRO A 361 -1.59 -35.55 4.79
N GLU A 362 -1.60 -36.29 5.91
CA GLU A 362 -1.33 -37.72 5.91
C GLU A 362 -2.33 -38.39 4.95
N ARG A 363 -1.80 -39.10 3.94
CA ARG A 363 -2.59 -39.82 2.95
C ARG A 363 -3.15 -41.09 3.56
#